data_996498b5ebd9b5c86abf713ca177c745
#
_entry.id   996498b5ebd9b5c86abf713ca177c745
#
_cell.length_a   1.000
_cell.length_b   1.000
_cell.length_c   1.000
_cell.angle_alpha   90.00
_cell.angle_beta   90.00
_cell.angle_gamma   90.00
#
_symmetry.space_group_name_H-M   'P 1'
#
loop_
_entity.id
_entity.type
_entity.pdbx_description
1 polymer ?
#
loop_
_entity_poly.entity_id
_entity_poly.type
_entity_poly.pdbx_seq_one_letter_code
_entity_poly.pdbx_strand_id
1 'polypeptide(L)'
;IQYLVKNRDVFVIECNLRASRSMPFVSKAIGKNLMDIAANAMLGEKIEDGEAVVEKFGVKYPQFSFMRLEGADPITGVEMVSTGEVACFGRSFEEALLKAMIAGGTKIPKPGDSILISVGGEKEKAVETAKKIMHNGYRILATGHTADALTANGIVCEKVYKISEGKKPNALDLLAERKINFVFNIP
;
A
#
# COMPACT_ATOMS: atom_id res chain seq x y z
N ILE A 1 7.50 -18.50 -12.25
CA ILE A 1 7.28 -17.75 -13.50
C ILE A 1 6.45 -16.51 -13.16
N GLN A 2 6.82 -15.37 -13.72
CA GLN A 2 6.07 -14.13 -13.60
C GLN A 2 5.34 -13.84 -14.90
N TYR A 3 4.06 -13.56 -14.80
CA TYR A 3 3.18 -13.31 -15.94
C TYR A 3 2.63 -11.88 -15.90
N LEU A 4 2.42 -11.33 -17.11
CA LEU A 4 1.59 -10.16 -17.34
C LEU A 4 0.31 -10.61 -18.06
N VAL A 5 -0.85 -10.21 -17.55
CA VAL A 5 -2.14 -10.50 -18.20
C VAL A 5 -2.75 -9.20 -18.73
N LYS A 6 -3.05 -9.16 -20.03
CA LYS A 6 -3.70 -8.03 -20.67
C LYS A 6 -4.72 -8.55 -21.70
N ASN A 7 -5.96 -8.10 -21.60
CA ASN A 7 -7.04 -8.46 -22.53
C ASN A 7 -7.21 -9.98 -22.75
N ARG A 8 -7.05 -10.81 -21.70
CA ARG A 8 -7.03 -12.29 -21.68
C ARG A 8 -5.76 -12.93 -22.27
N ASP A 9 -4.83 -12.16 -22.81
CA ASP A 9 -3.53 -12.68 -23.22
C ASP A 9 -2.60 -12.78 -22.03
N VAL A 10 -1.83 -13.86 -21.95
CA VAL A 10 -0.88 -14.12 -20.88
C VAL A 10 0.54 -14.05 -21.45
N PHE A 11 1.32 -13.12 -20.97
CA PHE A 11 2.70 -12.92 -21.37
C PHE A 11 3.64 -13.37 -20.25
N VAL A 12 4.67 -14.13 -20.58
CA VAL A 12 5.73 -14.49 -19.64
C VAL A 12 6.72 -13.33 -19.57
N ILE A 13 6.94 -12.77 -18.39
CA ILE A 13 7.94 -11.74 -18.16
C ILE A 13 9.29 -12.40 -17.86
N GLU A 14 9.33 -13.30 -16.87
CA GLU A 14 10.56 -13.99 -16.48
C GLU A 14 10.26 -15.34 -15.80
N CYS A 15 11.28 -16.20 -15.79
CA CYS A 15 11.27 -17.43 -15.03
C CYS A 15 12.50 -17.49 -14.12
N ASN A 16 12.30 -17.53 -12.81
CA ASN A 16 13.36 -17.65 -11.84
C ASN A 16 13.49 -19.10 -11.37
N LEU A 17 14.57 -19.79 -11.76
CA LEU A 17 14.84 -21.18 -11.37
C LEU A 17 15.50 -21.28 -9.98
N ARG A 18 14.95 -20.58 -9.02
CA ARG A 18 15.45 -20.52 -7.64
C ARG A 18 14.32 -20.25 -6.67
N ALA A 19 14.54 -20.59 -5.39
CA ALA A 19 13.65 -20.16 -4.32
C ALA A 19 13.60 -18.62 -4.23
N SER A 20 12.45 -18.10 -3.84
CA SER A 20 12.23 -16.67 -3.66
C SER A 20 11.56 -16.40 -2.31
N ARG A 21 11.61 -15.16 -1.86
CA ARG A 21 10.88 -14.72 -0.65
C ARG A 21 9.35 -14.86 -0.78
N SER A 22 8.84 -15.01 -1.99
CA SER A 22 7.42 -15.26 -2.22
C SER A 22 7.00 -16.70 -1.92
N MET A 23 7.90 -17.68 -2.00
CA MET A 23 7.55 -19.08 -1.75
C MET A 23 7.00 -19.35 -0.34
N PRO A 24 7.62 -18.86 0.74
CA PRO A 24 7.04 -19.02 2.09
C PRO A 24 5.68 -18.35 2.23
N PHE A 25 5.47 -17.20 1.59
CA PHE A 25 4.19 -16.51 1.60
C PHE A 25 3.11 -17.33 0.88
N VAL A 26 3.39 -17.80 -0.33
CA VAL A 26 2.45 -18.64 -1.09
C VAL A 26 2.18 -19.95 -0.35
N SER A 27 3.20 -20.59 0.20
CA SER A 27 3.05 -21.82 1.01
C SER A 27 2.05 -21.65 2.15
N LYS A 28 2.14 -20.52 2.87
CA LYS A 28 1.19 -20.19 3.94
C LYS A 28 -0.21 -19.87 3.42
N ALA A 29 -0.30 -19.24 2.23
CA ALA A 29 -1.57 -18.92 1.62
C ALA A 29 -2.37 -20.15 1.21
N ILE A 30 -1.67 -21.15 0.65
CA ILE A 30 -2.28 -22.38 0.12
C ILE A 30 -2.26 -23.55 1.11
N GLY A 31 -1.62 -23.40 2.28
CA GLY A 31 -1.49 -24.48 3.28
C GLY A 31 -0.61 -25.64 2.87
N LYS A 32 0.24 -25.47 1.84
CA LYS A 32 1.19 -26.50 1.36
C LYS A 32 2.61 -25.97 1.40
N ASN A 33 3.57 -26.76 1.85
CA ASN A 33 4.98 -26.36 1.85
C ASN A 33 5.59 -26.53 0.45
N LEU A 34 5.66 -25.44 -0.30
CA LEU A 34 6.23 -25.45 -1.65
C LEU A 34 7.72 -25.77 -1.67
N MET A 35 8.45 -25.54 -0.57
CA MET A 35 9.89 -25.88 -0.48
C MET A 35 10.08 -27.39 -0.42
N ASP A 36 9.26 -28.11 0.35
CA ASP A 36 9.30 -29.58 0.43
C ASP A 36 8.93 -30.19 -0.92
N ILE A 37 7.87 -29.66 -1.56
CA ILE A 37 7.45 -30.10 -2.90
C ILE A 37 8.60 -29.92 -3.91
N ALA A 38 9.27 -28.78 -3.88
CA ALA A 38 10.39 -28.51 -4.77
C ALA A 38 11.58 -29.44 -4.48
N ALA A 39 11.90 -29.69 -3.21
CA ALA A 39 12.98 -30.62 -2.82
C ALA A 39 12.68 -32.04 -3.27
N ASN A 40 11.48 -32.53 -3.05
CA ASN A 40 11.06 -33.87 -3.49
C ASN A 40 11.13 -34.03 -5.00
N ALA A 41 10.70 -32.97 -5.75
CA ALA A 41 10.85 -32.96 -7.21
C ALA A 41 12.30 -33.07 -7.67
N MET A 42 13.22 -32.36 -7.01
CA MET A 42 14.65 -32.43 -7.34
C MET A 42 15.27 -33.79 -7.02
N LEU A 43 14.74 -34.50 -6.03
CA LEU A 43 15.15 -35.85 -5.67
C LEU A 43 14.53 -36.94 -6.56
N GLY A 44 13.63 -36.56 -7.49
CA GLY A 44 12.93 -37.49 -8.37
C GLY A 44 11.77 -38.23 -7.70
N GLU A 45 11.32 -37.76 -6.54
CA GLU A 45 10.16 -38.32 -5.88
C GLU A 45 8.85 -37.92 -6.57
N LYS A 46 7.82 -38.77 -6.44
CA LYS A 46 6.51 -38.52 -7.03
C LYS A 46 5.85 -37.35 -6.28
N ILE A 47 5.51 -36.33 -7.02
CA ILE A 47 4.74 -35.21 -6.53
C ILE A 47 3.26 -35.45 -6.80
N GLU A 48 2.43 -35.20 -5.81
CA GLU A 48 0.97 -35.20 -5.99
C GLU A 48 0.53 -33.98 -6.80
N ASP A 49 -0.20 -34.23 -7.87
CA ASP A 49 -0.90 -33.21 -8.63
C ASP A 49 -2.06 -32.66 -7.81
N GLY A 50 -2.35 -31.39 -7.94
CA GLY A 50 -3.52 -30.80 -7.32
C GLY A 50 -3.54 -29.28 -7.39
N GLU A 51 -4.75 -28.75 -7.39
CA GLU A 51 -5.00 -27.34 -7.28
C GLU A 51 -5.05 -26.92 -5.80
N ALA A 52 -4.59 -25.74 -5.51
CA ALA A 52 -4.69 -25.15 -4.19
C ALA A 52 -5.80 -24.10 -4.20
N VAL A 53 -6.76 -24.23 -3.28
CA VAL A 53 -7.80 -23.23 -3.06
C VAL A 53 -7.30 -22.25 -2.02
N VAL A 54 -7.31 -20.96 -2.37
CA VAL A 54 -6.95 -19.88 -1.45
C VAL A 54 -8.22 -19.24 -0.91
N GLU A 55 -8.50 -19.48 0.37
CA GLU A 55 -9.70 -18.97 1.05
C GLU A 55 -9.50 -17.58 1.71
N LYS A 56 -8.26 -17.09 1.73
CA LYS A 56 -7.89 -15.86 2.44
C LYS A 56 -7.24 -14.86 1.50
N PHE A 57 -7.48 -13.59 1.75
CA PHE A 57 -6.72 -12.53 1.10
C PHE A 57 -5.33 -12.43 1.72
N GLY A 58 -4.30 -12.35 0.88
CA GLY A 58 -2.92 -12.19 1.31
C GLY A 58 -2.31 -10.91 0.76
N VAL A 59 -1.68 -10.12 1.62
CA VAL A 59 -0.99 -8.88 1.25
C VAL A 59 0.46 -8.96 1.68
N LYS A 60 1.37 -8.71 0.74
CA LYS A 60 2.79 -8.43 1.00
C LYS A 60 3.00 -6.93 1.01
N TYR A 61 3.57 -6.41 2.09
CA TYR A 61 3.83 -4.99 2.29
C TYR A 61 5.33 -4.76 2.46
N PRO A 62 5.94 -3.82 1.70
CA PRO A 62 7.38 -3.59 1.74
C PRO A 62 7.79 -2.87 3.04
N GLN A 63 9.03 -3.14 3.47
CA GLN A 63 9.73 -2.32 4.46
C GLN A 63 10.93 -1.65 3.81
N PHE A 64 11.21 -0.41 4.22
CA PHE A 64 12.29 0.40 3.67
C PHE A 64 13.29 0.75 4.77
N SER A 65 14.57 0.84 4.42
CA SER A 65 15.64 1.18 5.35
C SER A 65 15.47 2.56 5.96
N PHE A 66 15.00 3.54 5.20
CA PHE A 66 14.77 4.91 5.69
C PHE A 66 13.76 5.00 6.85
N MET A 67 12.91 3.98 7.05
CA MET A 67 12.02 3.91 8.21
C MET A 67 12.76 3.55 9.51
N ARG A 68 13.99 3.05 9.44
CA ARG A 68 14.78 2.56 10.56
C ARG A 68 16.16 3.20 10.66
N LEU A 69 16.70 3.70 9.56
CA LEU A 69 18.04 4.29 9.49
C LEU A 69 17.89 5.80 9.27
N GLU A 70 18.33 6.55 10.25
CA GLU A 70 18.39 8.01 10.17
C GLU A 70 19.33 8.44 9.04
N GLY A 71 18.87 9.39 8.20
CA GLY A 71 19.62 9.88 7.06
C GLY A 71 19.60 9.00 5.80
N ALA A 72 18.91 7.85 5.81
CA ALA A 72 18.73 7.06 4.60
C ALA A 72 17.81 7.79 3.61
N ASP A 73 18.14 7.72 2.31
CA ASP A 73 17.36 8.35 1.25
C ASP A 73 15.94 7.76 1.16
N PRO A 74 14.89 8.56 1.34
CA PRO A 74 13.50 8.10 1.27
C PRO A 74 12.95 8.04 -0.16
N ILE A 75 13.71 8.45 -1.17
CA ILE A 75 13.25 8.52 -2.55
C ILE A 75 13.17 7.11 -3.13
N THR A 76 11.97 6.71 -3.54
CA THR A 76 11.74 5.46 -4.27
C THR A 76 11.71 5.74 -5.77
N GLY A 77 12.49 4.97 -6.52
CA GLY A 77 12.55 5.04 -7.98
C GLY A 77 12.02 3.75 -8.64
N VAL A 78 12.48 3.50 -9.85
CA VAL A 78 12.11 2.29 -10.62
C VAL A 78 12.77 1.03 -10.09
N GLU A 79 13.87 1.17 -9.36
CA GLU A 79 14.59 0.07 -8.75
C GLU A 79 13.98 -0.33 -7.41
N MET A 80 14.10 -1.62 -7.07
CA MET A 80 13.61 -2.12 -5.80
C MET A 80 14.55 -1.71 -4.67
N VAL A 81 14.12 -0.76 -3.83
CA VAL A 81 14.87 -0.25 -2.67
C VAL A 81 14.35 -0.78 -1.34
N SER A 82 13.35 -1.66 -1.35
CA SER A 82 12.84 -2.30 -0.13
C SER A 82 13.87 -3.23 0.48
N THR A 83 14.06 -3.15 1.80
CA THR A 83 15.03 -3.95 2.57
C THR A 83 14.40 -5.16 3.27
N GLY A 84 13.09 -5.27 3.20
CA GLY A 84 12.32 -6.36 3.77
C GLY A 84 10.87 -6.29 3.33
N GLU A 85 10.10 -7.24 3.80
CA GLU A 85 8.67 -7.31 3.54
C GLU A 85 7.96 -8.04 4.68
N VAL A 86 6.72 -7.65 4.93
CA VAL A 86 5.82 -8.36 5.84
C VAL A 86 4.69 -8.96 5.02
N ALA A 87 4.11 -10.04 5.51
CA ALA A 87 2.99 -10.72 4.86
C ALA A 87 1.88 -10.94 5.88
N CYS A 88 0.68 -10.53 5.54
CA CYS A 88 -0.49 -10.69 6.38
C CYS A 88 -1.66 -11.28 5.60
N PHE A 89 -2.52 -11.99 6.32
CA PHE A 89 -3.72 -12.61 5.78
C PHE A 89 -4.97 -12.05 6.48
N GLY A 90 -6.05 -11.91 5.72
CA GLY A 90 -7.34 -11.44 6.20
C GLY A 90 -8.50 -12.16 5.52
N ARG A 91 -9.71 -11.99 6.07
CA ARG A 91 -10.95 -12.47 5.46
C ARG A 91 -11.45 -11.56 4.34
N SER A 92 -10.91 -10.32 4.29
CA SER A 92 -11.07 -9.37 3.18
C SER A 92 -9.73 -8.78 2.81
N PHE A 93 -9.67 -8.13 1.63
CA PHE A 93 -8.47 -7.41 1.18
C PHE A 93 -8.11 -6.27 2.13
N GLU A 94 -9.10 -5.51 2.60
CA GLU A 94 -8.91 -4.37 3.50
C GLU A 94 -8.36 -4.82 4.85
N GLU A 95 -8.86 -5.94 5.39
CA GLU A 95 -8.33 -6.52 6.63
C GLU A 95 -6.87 -6.94 6.47
N ALA A 96 -6.54 -7.64 5.38
CA ALA A 96 -5.18 -8.07 5.09
C ALA A 96 -4.23 -6.88 4.88
N LEU A 97 -4.69 -5.85 4.15
CA LEU A 97 -3.94 -4.63 3.90
C LEU A 97 -3.67 -3.85 5.20
N LEU A 98 -4.69 -3.63 6.00
CA LEU A 98 -4.55 -2.92 7.28
C LEU A 98 -3.56 -3.63 8.21
N LYS A 99 -3.67 -4.95 8.34
CA LYS A 99 -2.72 -5.76 9.11
C LYS A 99 -1.30 -5.62 8.57
N ALA A 100 -1.13 -5.66 7.26
CA ALA A 100 0.17 -5.55 6.61
C ALA A 100 0.78 -4.14 6.79
N MET A 101 -0.01 -3.09 6.69
CA MET A 101 0.42 -1.71 6.97
C MET A 101 0.90 -1.57 8.42
N ILE A 102 0.12 -2.05 9.39
CA ILE A 102 0.49 -2.02 10.81
C ILE A 102 1.79 -2.80 11.06
N ALA A 103 1.88 -4.02 10.53
CA ALA A 103 3.06 -4.86 10.68
C ALA A 103 4.29 -4.26 9.96
N GLY A 104 4.08 -3.51 8.88
CA GLY A 104 5.11 -2.75 8.16
C GLY A 104 5.55 -1.45 8.85
N GLY A 105 4.93 -1.09 9.98
CA GLY A 105 5.28 0.09 10.77
C GLY A 105 4.52 1.36 10.40
N THR A 106 3.49 1.27 9.54
CA THR A 106 2.63 2.41 9.22
C THR A 106 1.81 2.79 10.44
N LYS A 107 1.89 4.04 10.83
CA LYS A 107 1.05 4.59 11.91
C LYS A 107 -0.36 4.86 11.36
N ILE A 108 -1.33 4.16 11.89
CA ILE A 108 -2.73 4.37 11.52
C ILE A 108 -3.28 5.55 12.32
N PRO A 109 -3.90 6.54 11.66
CA PRO A 109 -4.47 7.70 12.33
C PRO A 109 -5.68 7.30 13.18
N LYS A 110 -5.96 8.10 14.22
CA LYS A 110 -7.10 7.93 15.14
C LYS A 110 -8.15 9.00 14.87
N PRO A 111 -9.41 8.77 15.21
CA PRO A 111 -10.44 9.83 15.16
C PRO A 111 -9.96 11.11 15.87
N GLY A 112 -10.14 12.25 15.24
CA GLY A 112 -9.58 13.55 15.64
C GLY A 112 -8.26 13.91 14.98
N ASP A 113 -7.51 12.96 14.45
CA ASP A 113 -6.29 13.22 13.69
C ASP A 113 -6.58 13.92 12.35
N SER A 114 -5.56 14.56 11.81
CA SER A 114 -5.63 15.31 10.55
C SER A 114 -5.09 14.49 9.39
N ILE A 115 -5.88 14.40 8.33
CA ILE A 115 -5.54 13.68 7.10
C ILE A 115 -5.44 14.68 5.95
N LEU A 116 -4.28 14.74 5.31
CA LEU A 116 -4.07 15.53 4.10
C LEU A 116 -4.46 14.72 2.87
N ILE A 117 -5.33 15.28 2.03
CA ILE A 117 -5.74 14.69 0.75
C ILE A 117 -5.26 15.56 -0.39
N SER A 118 -4.50 14.98 -1.31
CA SER A 118 -4.03 15.63 -2.54
C SER A 118 -4.22 14.67 -3.71
N VAL A 119 -5.08 15.04 -4.67
CA VAL A 119 -5.40 14.20 -5.82
C VAL A 119 -5.25 14.99 -7.12
N GLY A 120 -4.42 14.49 -8.04
CA GLY A 120 -4.15 15.11 -9.34
C GLY A 120 -5.17 14.79 -10.42
N GLY A 121 -5.75 13.58 -10.41
CA GLY A 121 -6.67 13.08 -11.44
C GLY A 121 -8.16 13.24 -11.10
N GLU A 122 -8.94 12.19 -11.39
CA GLU A 122 -10.39 12.11 -11.10
C GLU A 122 -10.67 12.29 -9.60
N LYS A 123 -11.51 13.27 -9.28
CA LYS A 123 -11.77 13.67 -7.89
C LYS A 123 -13.00 13.03 -7.28
N GLU A 124 -13.82 12.34 -8.08
CA GLU A 124 -15.03 11.67 -7.63
C GLU A 124 -14.74 10.61 -6.56
N LYS A 125 -13.70 9.80 -6.79
CA LYS A 125 -13.23 8.79 -5.83
C LYS A 125 -12.67 9.42 -4.55
N ALA A 126 -12.02 10.58 -4.67
CA ALA A 126 -11.54 11.33 -3.53
C ALA A 126 -12.68 11.87 -2.68
N VAL A 127 -13.76 12.34 -3.31
CA VAL A 127 -14.98 12.81 -2.63
C VAL A 127 -15.62 11.68 -1.81
N GLU A 128 -15.81 10.50 -2.40
CA GLU A 128 -16.38 9.34 -1.70
C GLU A 128 -15.51 8.94 -0.50
N THR A 129 -14.21 8.86 -0.71
CA THR A 129 -13.25 8.52 0.36
C THR A 129 -13.26 9.57 1.47
N ALA A 130 -13.25 10.87 1.12
CA ALA A 130 -13.27 11.96 2.08
C ALA A 130 -14.56 11.99 2.91
N LYS A 131 -15.72 11.64 2.33
CA LYS A 131 -16.98 11.48 3.09
C LYS A 131 -16.83 10.41 4.17
N LYS A 132 -16.25 9.26 3.84
CA LYS A 132 -16.00 8.19 4.81
C LYS A 132 -15.04 8.63 5.91
N ILE A 133 -13.95 9.32 5.55
CA ILE A 133 -12.96 9.87 6.48
C ILE A 133 -13.63 10.86 7.43
N MET A 134 -14.40 11.81 6.92
CA MET A 134 -15.13 12.80 7.73
C MET A 134 -16.15 12.13 8.68
N HIS A 135 -16.91 11.15 8.18
CA HIS A 135 -17.90 10.43 8.99
C HIS A 135 -17.25 9.66 10.15
N ASN A 136 -16.02 9.20 9.99
CA ASN A 136 -15.25 8.53 11.04
C ASN A 136 -14.51 9.49 11.97
N GLY A 137 -14.81 10.79 11.93
CA GLY A 137 -14.33 11.77 12.89
C GLY A 137 -12.91 12.28 12.65
N TYR A 138 -12.35 12.11 11.47
CA TYR A 138 -11.05 12.69 11.10
C TYR A 138 -11.21 14.12 10.58
N ARG A 139 -10.20 14.96 10.81
CA ARG A 139 -10.09 16.28 10.19
C ARG A 139 -9.45 16.15 8.81
N ILE A 140 -10.02 16.84 7.83
CA ILE A 140 -9.54 16.79 6.45
C ILE A 140 -8.83 18.10 6.13
N LEU A 141 -7.61 17.97 5.65
CA LEU A 141 -6.87 19.02 4.95
C LEU A 141 -6.78 18.62 3.49
N ALA A 142 -6.86 19.61 2.57
CA ALA A 142 -6.77 19.28 1.15
C ALA A 142 -6.05 20.37 0.36
N THR A 143 -5.31 19.98 -0.67
CA THR A 143 -4.59 20.92 -1.52
C THR A 143 -5.47 21.50 -2.62
N GLY A 144 -5.33 22.79 -2.90
CA GLY A 144 -5.85 23.50 -4.06
C GLY A 144 -7.18 22.98 -4.60
N HIS A 145 -7.15 22.48 -5.85
CA HIS A 145 -8.35 21.95 -6.54
C HIS A 145 -9.00 20.75 -5.86
N THR A 146 -8.26 19.99 -5.04
CA THR A 146 -8.86 18.91 -4.24
C THR A 146 -9.79 19.50 -3.19
N ALA A 147 -9.34 20.54 -2.47
CA ALA A 147 -10.16 21.23 -1.48
C ALA A 147 -11.43 21.83 -2.12
N ASP A 148 -11.31 22.46 -3.28
CA ASP A 148 -12.43 23.06 -3.99
C ASP A 148 -13.47 21.99 -4.37
N ALA A 149 -13.02 20.83 -4.87
CA ALA A 149 -13.91 19.71 -5.20
C ALA A 149 -14.59 19.09 -3.97
N LEU A 150 -13.87 18.94 -2.85
CA LEU A 150 -14.44 18.43 -1.60
C LEU A 150 -15.50 19.38 -1.04
N THR A 151 -15.19 20.68 -0.99
CA THR A 151 -16.12 21.71 -0.50
C THR A 151 -17.40 21.81 -1.35
N ALA A 152 -17.25 21.74 -2.68
CA ALA A 152 -18.39 21.72 -3.60
C ALA A 152 -19.32 20.50 -3.38
N ASN A 153 -18.82 19.42 -2.78
CA ASN A 153 -19.58 18.23 -2.42
C ASN A 153 -19.99 18.17 -0.94
N GLY A 154 -19.97 19.31 -0.23
CA GLY A 154 -20.41 19.43 1.16
C GLY A 154 -19.46 18.82 2.20
N ILE A 155 -18.19 18.59 1.85
CA ILE A 155 -17.19 18.08 2.76
C ILE A 155 -16.44 19.23 3.39
N VAL A 156 -16.44 19.29 4.72
CA VAL A 156 -15.68 20.30 5.47
C VAL A 156 -14.21 19.91 5.45
N CYS A 157 -13.38 20.77 4.85
CA CYS A 157 -11.94 20.59 4.82
C CYS A 157 -11.21 21.93 4.94
N GLU A 158 -10.01 21.89 5.48
CA GLU A 158 -9.08 23.01 5.53
C GLU A 158 -8.23 23.04 4.24
N LYS A 159 -8.23 24.15 3.53
CA LYS A 159 -7.43 24.32 2.31
C LYS A 159 -5.97 24.59 2.65
N VAL A 160 -5.07 23.80 2.09
CA VAL A 160 -3.62 23.88 2.28
C VAL A 160 -2.94 24.22 0.95
N TYR A 161 -1.94 25.09 1.00
CA TYR A 161 -1.15 25.40 -0.19
C TYR A 161 -0.20 24.25 -0.54
N LYS A 162 0.00 24.02 -1.85
CA LYS A 162 1.07 23.13 -2.32
C LYS A 162 2.42 23.81 -2.10
N ILE A 163 3.48 23.01 -1.93
CA ILE A 163 4.86 23.51 -1.81
C ILE A 163 5.24 24.34 -3.03
N SER A 164 4.83 23.91 -4.23
CA SER A 164 5.09 24.58 -5.50
C SER A 164 4.41 25.95 -5.66
N GLU A 165 3.42 26.29 -4.82
CA GLU A 165 2.73 27.58 -4.86
C GLU A 165 3.52 28.70 -4.16
N GLY A 166 4.58 28.37 -3.40
CA GLY A 166 5.39 29.34 -2.68
C GLY A 166 4.66 30.11 -1.55
N LYS A 167 3.44 29.73 -1.23
CA LYS A 167 2.60 30.35 -0.19
C LYS A 167 2.72 29.61 1.14
N LYS A 168 2.39 30.29 2.25
CA LYS A 168 2.44 29.75 3.61
C LYS A 168 1.09 29.95 4.33
N PRO A 169 0.72 29.04 5.29
CA PRO A 169 1.37 27.76 5.52
C PRO A 169 1.09 26.78 4.36
N ASN A 170 2.10 26.04 3.95
CA ASN A 170 1.95 24.98 2.95
C ASN A 170 2.01 23.59 3.58
N ALA A 171 1.85 22.55 2.76
CA ALA A 171 1.85 21.17 3.24
C ALA A 171 3.14 20.80 4.00
N LEU A 172 4.31 21.32 3.58
CA LEU A 172 5.58 21.04 4.25
C LEU A 172 5.65 21.70 5.64
N ASP A 173 5.17 22.95 5.76
CA ASP A 173 5.13 23.65 7.05
C ASP A 173 4.27 22.86 8.05
N LEU A 174 3.09 22.38 7.62
CA LEU A 174 2.17 21.61 8.47
C LEU A 174 2.72 20.22 8.83
N LEU A 175 3.47 19.59 7.92
CA LEU A 175 4.16 18.33 8.21
C LEU A 175 5.29 18.54 9.25
N ALA A 176 6.10 19.58 9.08
CA ALA A 176 7.17 19.92 10.03
C ALA A 176 6.61 20.25 11.41
N GLU A 177 5.47 20.91 11.49
CA GLU A 177 4.76 21.21 12.74
C GLU A 177 3.96 20.02 13.31
N ARG A 178 4.01 18.83 12.66
CA ARG A 178 3.28 17.62 13.03
C ARG A 178 1.76 17.81 13.12
N LYS A 179 1.22 18.70 12.31
CA LYS A 179 -0.22 18.98 12.22
C LYS A 179 -0.94 18.03 11.25
N ILE A 180 -0.19 17.23 10.48
CA ILE A 180 -0.70 16.20 9.57
C ILE A 180 -0.27 14.84 10.11
N ASN A 181 -1.24 13.95 10.33
CA ASN A 181 -1.02 12.61 10.88
C ASN A 181 -0.96 11.54 9.79
N PHE A 182 -1.63 11.77 8.67
CA PHE A 182 -1.64 10.86 7.53
C PHE A 182 -1.79 11.62 6.21
N VAL A 183 -1.24 11.07 5.12
CA VAL A 183 -1.27 11.70 3.80
C VAL A 183 -1.80 10.72 2.76
N PHE A 184 -2.84 11.13 2.03
CA PHE A 184 -3.27 10.52 0.78
C PHE A 184 -2.82 11.41 -0.37
N ASN A 185 -1.77 10.99 -1.09
CA ASN A 185 -1.28 11.71 -2.26
C ASN A 185 -1.38 10.82 -3.50
N ILE A 186 -2.18 11.25 -4.45
CA ILE A 186 -2.34 10.61 -5.77
C ILE A 186 -1.94 11.67 -6.79
N PRO A 187 -0.76 11.54 -7.42
CA PRO A 187 -0.22 12.50 -8.37
C PRO A 187 -1.01 12.57 -9.68
#